data_51faba043d65ea8472c47e23077c3bf5
#
_entry.id   51faba043d65ea8472c47e23077c3bf5
#
_cell.length_a   1.000
_cell.length_b   1.000
_cell.length_c   1.000
_cell.angle_alpha   90.00
_cell.angle_beta   90.00
_cell.angle_gamma   90.00
#
_symmetry.space_group_name_H-M   'P 1'
#
loop_
_entity.id
_entity.type
_entity.pdbx_description
1 polymer ?
#
loop_
_entity_poly.entity_id
_entity_poly.type
_entity_poly.pdbx_seq_one_letter_code
_entity_poly.pdbx_strand_id
1 'polypeptide(L)'
;MAGITHAQVYAGLHYADGSRWSGSTVSFSIPTGTSVWSPFSYPQGDEPSNADYGVLTTSQSSAFRLAMSMWDRLINLNFVEVPDDPTGSGQIRVAFTDTSDYLDPGQDAAAYAYGPPVPGTGIAAFEGDIWIDEEYRGEEFAFGGFLFLTLLHEIGHALGLKHPFEDTLLPTEFDNTRYTVMAYNDFDDARYRFFYLENGQVTGATFFVQPTTPMPLDILAIQGLYGAATNIEPGATTYEFDTRFPVMETVFDSGGIDTFDMSDHTRPSVVNLTPGAFSSIGYLSIEAQLAFWRGQFPDTPASFFSDSLNRPGGYTWSNNVATSQETVIENVRAGSGTDTINGNAAANSLSGGAGSDQIYGSAGNDTIEGGSAGFAGNYLRGDEGDDSITGGANFDDANGNMGHDTVATGEGDDFCVGGKDNDVLFGDDGNDFVYGNLGDDSCNGGNGNDTVRGGQGTDTLSGGAGNDFVSGDRGDDTMTGGAGADIFHSSSDAGIDRVLDFSLADGDRVLLDPGTTFTVMQVGGDTIIQMSNAQVVLVGISMSSLPVGTIFGA
;
A
#
# COMPACT_ATOMS: atom_id res chain seq x y z
N MET A 1 1.16 0.64 -11.91
CA MET A 1 1.43 -0.17 -13.12
C MET A 1 2.42 0.56 -14.04
N ALA A 2 3.66 0.67 -13.61
CA ALA A 2 4.71 1.24 -14.44
C ALA A 2 4.96 0.35 -15.66
N GLY A 3 5.05 0.94 -16.87
CA GLY A 3 5.42 0.24 -18.09
C GLY A 3 4.31 0.00 -19.11
N ILE A 4 3.05 0.28 -18.80
CA ILE A 4 1.95 0.18 -19.77
C ILE A 4 1.20 1.51 -19.90
N THR A 5 0.87 1.89 -21.13
CA THR A 5 0.09 3.10 -21.41
C THR A 5 -1.39 2.79 -21.55
N HIS A 6 -2.28 3.76 -21.28
CA HIS A 6 -3.71 3.63 -21.52
C HIS A 6 -4.04 3.19 -22.94
N ALA A 7 -3.31 3.74 -23.93
CA ALA A 7 -3.50 3.36 -25.33
C ALA A 7 -3.21 1.87 -25.60
N GLN A 8 -2.20 1.31 -24.93
CA GLN A 8 -1.90 -0.13 -25.04
C GLN A 8 -2.97 -0.98 -24.37
N VAL A 9 -3.48 -0.56 -23.21
CA VAL A 9 -4.57 -1.25 -22.52
C VAL A 9 -5.84 -1.25 -23.36
N TYR A 10 -6.23 -0.09 -23.89
CA TYR A 10 -7.41 0.01 -24.76
C TYR A 10 -7.27 -0.83 -26.03
N ALA A 11 -6.10 -0.76 -26.70
CA ALA A 11 -5.86 -1.59 -27.88
C ALA A 11 -5.85 -3.09 -27.58
N GLY A 12 -5.38 -3.48 -26.39
CA GLY A 12 -5.29 -4.87 -25.95
C GLY A 12 -6.59 -5.46 -25.44
N LEU A 13 -7.49 -4.66 -24.86
CA LEU A 13 -8.70 -5.14 -24.19
C LEU A 13 -10.02 -4.67 -24.83
N HIS A 14 -10.03 -3.73 -25.77
CA HIS A 14 -11.23 -3.32 -26.49
C HIS A 14 -11.35 -4.03 -27.83
N TYR A 15 -12.58 -4.31 -28.25
CA TYR A 15 -12.85 -4.71 -29.63
C TYR A 15 -12.51 -3.56 -30.59
N ALA A 16 -11.87 -3.89 -31.72
CA ALA A 16 -11.42 -2.90 -32.72
C ALA A 16 -12.58 -2.13 -33.39
N ASP A 17 -13.77 -2.70 -33.41
CA ASP A 17 -15.01 -2.11 -33.95
C ASP A 17 -15.70 -1.15 -32.98
N GLY A 18 -15.22 -1.07 -31.71
CA GLY A 18 -15.75 -0.21 -30.66
C GLY A 18 -17.07 -0.69 -30.08
N SER A 19 -17.35 -2.00 -30.13
CA SER A 19 -18.54 -2.64 -29.55
C SER A 19 -18.77 -2.20 -28.10
N ARG A 20 -19.94 -1.64 -27.83
CA ARG A 20 -20.37 -1.18 -26.49
C ARG A 20 -21.85 -0.89 -26.43
N TRP A 21 -22.40 -0.97 -25.22
CA TRP A 21 -23.77 -0.55 -24.97
C TRP A 21 -23.93 0.97 -25.14
N SER A 22 -25.07 1.38 -25.70
CA SER A 22 -25.43 2.80 -25.86
C SER A 22 -26.39 3.23 -24.75
N GLY A 23 -26.24 4.46 -24.27
CA GLY A 23 -27.08 5.00 -23.20
C GLY A 23 -26.40 4.93 -21.83
N SER A 24 -27.18 5.17 -20.78
CA SER A 24 -26.71 5.21 -19.38
C SER A 24 -27.22 4.03 -18.54
N THR A 25 -27.93 3.10 -19.15
CA THR A 25 -28.54 1.95 -18.45
C THR A 25 -28.48 0.73 -19.34
N VAL A 26 -28.08 -0.40 -18.76
CA VAL A 26 -28.16 -1.73 -19.34
C VAL A 26 -29.00 -2.61 -18.43
N SER A 27 -30.00 -3.25 -19.00
CA SER A 27 -30.81 -4.21 -18.25
C SER A 27 -30.16 -5.59 -18.28
N PHE A 28 -30.27 -6.31 -17.17
CA PHE A 28 -29.92 -7.72 -17.14
C PHE A 28 -31.07 -8.56 -16.55
N SER A 29 -31.09 -9.83 -16.87
CA SER A 29 -32.07 -10.75 -16.31
C SER A 29 -31.48 -12.14 -16.11
N ILE A 30 -32.05 -12.87 -15.14
CA ILE A 30 -31.69 -14.26 -14.89
C ILE A 30 -32.86 -15.13 -15.35
N PRO A 31 -32.68 -15.91 -16.43
CA PRO A 31 -33.71 -16.73 -17.00
C PRO A 31 -34.33 -17.68 -16.01
N THR A 32 -35.62 -17.95 -16.23
CA THR A 32 -36.39 -18.94 -15.50
C THR A 32 -36.82 -20.06 -16.47
N GLY A 33 -37.39 -21.13 -15.97
CA GLY A 33 -37.87 -22.22 -16.83
C GLY A 33 -38.98 -21.82 -17.84
N THR A 34 -39.47 -20.57 -17.78
CA THR A 34 -40.47 -20.01 -18.69
C THR A 34 -39.89 -18.89 -19.58
N SER A 35 -38.60 -18.65 -19.54
CA SER A 35 -37.92 -17.60 -20.33
C SER A 35 -38.11 -17.83 -21.83
N VAL A 36 -38.20 -16.72 -22.57
CA VAL A 36 -38.33 -16.73 -24.02
C VAL A 36 -37.03 -16.26 -24.65
N TRP A 37 -36.44 -17.12 -25.45
CA TRP A 37 -35.25 -16.84 -26.22
C TRP A 37 -35.59 -16.34 -27.62
N SER A 38 -34.65 -15.72 -28.30
CA SER A 38 -34.85 -15.22 -29.66
C SER A 38 -35.33 -16.35 -30.61
N PRO A 39 -36.33 -16.09 -31.47
CA PRO A 39 -36.72 -17.03 -32.52
C PRO A 39 -35.69 -17.14 -33.66
N PHE A 40 -34.64 -16.30 -33.67
CA PHE A 40 -33.55 -16.33 -34.63
C PHE A 40 -32.47 -17.28 -34.14
N SER A 41 -31.87 -18.04 -35.01
CA SER A 41 -30.75 -18.93 -34.68
C SER A 41 -29.55 -18.06 -34.25
N TYR A 42 -28.92 -18.47 -33.16
CA TYR A 42 -27.66 -17.91 -32.71
C TYR A 42 -26.55 -18.23 -33.73
N PRO A 43 -25.52 -17.35 -33.83
CA PRO A 43 -24.45 -17.55 -34.82
C PRO A 43 -23.66 -18.84 -34.62
N GLN A 44 -23.57 -19.31 -33.37
CA GLN A 44 -22.70 -20.40 -32.95
C GLN A 44 -23.43 -21.73 -32.74
N GLY A 45 -24.76 -21.77 -32.78
CA GLY A 45 -25.48 -22.99 -32.57
C GLY A 45 -26.93 -22.83 -32.17
N ASP A 46 -27.48 -23.85 -31.53
CA ASP A 46 -28.89 -23.96 -31.15
C ASP A 46 -29.10 -23.74 -29.62
N GLU A 47 -28.36 -22.81 -28.98
CA GLU A 47 -28.31 -22.65 -27.54
C GLU A 47 -29.70 -22.64 -26.87
N PRO A 48 -30.69 -21.86 -27.33
CA PRO A 48 -32.00 -21.86 -26.69
C PRO A 48 -32.84 -23.12 -26.96
N SER A 49 -32.47 -23.89 -27.96
CA SER A 49 -33.17 -25.14 -28.33
C SER A 49 -32.43 -26.41 -27.95
N ASN A 50 -31.22 -26.27 -27.39
CA ASN A 50 -30.43 -27.41 -26.94
C ASN A 50 -31.12 -28.14 -25.78
N ALA A 51 -31.05 -29.49 -25.80
CA ALA A 51 -31.59 -30.32 -24.73
C ALA A 51 -30.93 -30.06 -23.35
N ASP A 52 -29.74 -29.47 -23.38
CA ASP A 52 -28.90 -29.23 -22.21
C ASP A 52 -29.06 -27.81 -21.60
N TYR A 53 -29.99 -27.01 -22.17
CA TYR A 53 -30.37 -25.72 -21.59
C TYR A 53 -30.78 -25.85 -20.13
N GLY A 54 -30.23 -24.96 -19.27
CA GLY A 54 -30.53 -24.93 -17.86
C GLY A 54 -30.49 -23.53 -17.25
N VAL A 55 -31.24 -23.38 -16.18
CA VAL A 55 -31.29 -22.14 -15.42
C VAL A 55 -30.39 -22.23 -14.18
N LEU A 56 -29.92 -21.08 -13.71
CA LEU A 56 -29.11 -21.00 -12.52
C LEU A 56 -29.92 -21.32 -11.25
N THR A 57 -29.27 -21.96 -10.28
CA THR A 57 -29.80 -22.11 -8.93
C THR A 57 -29.87 -20.76 -8.22
N THR A 58 -30.49 -20.71 -7.05
CA THR A 58 -30.57 -19.48 -6.25
C THR A 58 -29.17 -19.00 -5.81
N SER A 59 -28.26 -19.90 -5.43
CA SER A 59 -26.89 -19.52 -5.03
C SER A 59 -26.07 -19.01 -6.21
N GLN A 60 -26.14 -19.69 -7.36
CA GLN A 60 -25.48 -19.27 -8.60
C GLN A 60 -26.02 -17.91 -9.10
N SER A 61 -27.33 -17.69 -9.01
CA SER A 61 -27.97 -16.41 -9.32
C SER A 61 -27.48 -15.28 -8.40
N SER A 62 -27.25 -15.58 -7.12
CA SER A 62 -26.67 -14.62 -6.18
C SER A 62 -25.23 -14.29 -6.52
N ALA A 63 -24.43 -15.27 -6.93
CA ALA A 63 -23.06 -15.06 -7.38
C ALA A 63 -23.00 -14.22 -8.66
N PHE A 64 -23.92 -14.46 -9.61
CA PHE A 64 -24.02 -13.62 -10.83
C PHE A 64 -24.37 -12.16 -10.50
N ARG A 65 -25.35 -11.93 -9.61
CA ARG A 65 -25.67 -10.56 -9.17
C ARG A 65 -24.49 -9.88 -8.48
N LEU A 66 -23.74 -10.63 -7.68
CA LEU A 66 -22.54 -10.10 -7.04
C LEU A 66 -21.48 -9.71 -8.09
N ALA A 67 -21.19 -10.57 -9.06
CA ALA A 67 -20.28 -10.28 -10.14
C ALA A 67 -20.73 -9.07 -10.99
N MET A 68 -22.02 -8.98 -11.33
CA MET A 68 -22.61 -7.80 -12.01
C MET A 68 -22.41 -6.51 -11.18
N SER A 69 -22.62 -6.56 -9.88
CA SER A 69 -22.46 -5.38 -9.00
C SER A 69 -21.02 -4.90 -8.94
N MET A 70 -20.03 -5.78 -9.11
CA MET A 70 -18.62 -5.40 -9.15
C MET A 70 -18.27 -4.59 -10.40
N TRP A 71 -18.89 -4.88 -11.53
CA TRP A 71 -18.74 -4.09 -12.74
C TRP A 71 -19.55 -2.79 -12.70
N ASP A 72 -20.77 -2.83 -12.14
CA ASP A 72 -21.65 -1.67 -12.01
C ASP A 72 -21.00 -0.49 -11.27
N ARG A 73 -20.29 -0.79 -10.18
CA ARG A 73 -19.63 0.22 -9.36
C ARG A 73 -18.42 0.89 -10.02
N LEU A 74 -17.89 0.36 -11.13
CA LEU A 74 -16.67 0.86 -11.77
C LEU A 74 -16.93 1.95 -12.82
N ILE A 75 -18.11 2.00 -13.39
CA ILE A 75 -18.41 2.72 -14.63
C ILE A 75 -19.67 3.57 -14.53
N ASN A 76 -19.77 4.58 -15.38
CA ASN A 76 -20.95 5.45 -15.46
C ASN A 76 -22.05 4.81 -16.32
N LEU A 77 -22.38 3.56 -16.02
CA LEU A 77 -23.44 2.79 -16.67
C LEU A 77 -24.23 2.06 -15.57
N ASN A 78 -25.54 2.24 -15.51
CA ASN A 78 -26.37 1.68 -14.46
C ASN A 78 -26.94 0.33 -14.88
N PHE A 79 -26.71 -0.73 -14.11
CA PHE A 79 -27.28 -2.05 -14.35
C PHE A 79 -28.59 -2.23 -13.61
N VAL A 80 -29.63 -2.62 -14.35
CA VAL A 80 -30.98 -2.81 -13.81
C VAL A 80 -31.44 -4.24 -14.06
N GLU A 81 -31.68 -4.97 -12.97
CA GLU A 81 -32.29 -6.30 -13.08
C GLU A 81 -33.77 -6.17 -13.46
N VAL A 82 -34.17 -6.88 -14.49
CA VAL A 82 -35.55 -6.94 -14.97
C VAL A 82 -36.03 -8.39 -14.96
N PRO A 83 -37.36 -8.65 -14.89
CA PRO A 83 -37.87 -10.00 -15.05
C PRO A 83 -37.50 -10.62 -16.41
N ASP A 84 -37.24 -11.92 -16.42
CA ASP A 84 -37.09 -12.70 -17.63
C ASP A 84 -38.31 -13.60 -17.78
N ASP A 85 -39.27 -13.13 -18.56
CA ASP A 85 -40.55 -13.80 -18.77
C ASP A 85 -41.03 -13.64 -20.24
N PRO A 86 -42.15 -14.25 -20.64
CA PRO A 86 -42.67 -14.11 -21.99
C PRO A 86 -42.96 -12.68 -22.46
N THR A 87 -42.92 -11.68 -21.59
CA THR A 87 -43.22 -10.29 -21.93
C THR A 87 -41.97 -9.44 -22.11
N GLY A 88 -40.80 -9.91 -21.66
CA GLY A 88 -39.52 -9.21 -21.81
C GLY A 88 -38.36 -9.91 -21.14
N SER A 89 -37.15 -9.51 -21.50
CA SER A 89 -35.89 -9.99 -20.94
C SER A 89 -34.89 -8.84 -20.81
N GLY A 90 -33.83 -9.06 -20.03
CA GLY A 90 -32.69 -8.17 -19.98
C GLY A 90 -31.86 -8.18 -21.28
N GLN A 91 -30.97 -7.20 -21.40
CA GLN A 91 -29.98 -7.13 -22.49
C GLN A 91 -28.84 -8.11 -22.25
N ILE A 92 -28.47 -8.32 -20.99
CA ILE A 92 -27.49 -9.33 -20.56
C ILE A 92 -28.28 -10.45 -19.87
N ARG A 93 -28.07 -11.68 -20.29
CA ARG A 93 -28.71 -12.87 -19.71
C ARG A 93 -27.68 -13.95 -19.46
N VAL A 94 -27.93 -14.84 -18.51
CA VAL A 94 -27.04 -15.95 -18.18
C VAL A 94 -27.79 -17.27 -18.02
N ALA A 95 -27.30 -18.33 -18.68
CA ALA A 95 -27.88 -19.68 -18.58
C ALA A 95 -26.82 -20.75 -18.85
N PHE A 96 -27.19 -22.01 -18.66
CA PHE A 96 -26.37 -23.16 -19.04
C PHE A 96 -26.70 -23.67 -20.43
N THR A 97 -25.67 -24.14 -21.14
CA THR A 97 -25.77 -24.90 -22.38
C THR A 97 -24.59 -25.86 -22.52
N ASP A 98 -24.61 -26.75 -23.49
CA ASP A 98 -23.42 -27.49 -23.91
C ASP A 98 -22.53 -26.55 -24.73
N THR A 99 -21.34 -26.23 -24.24
CA THR A 99 -20.40 -25.32 -24.91
C THR A 99 -19.42 -26.03 -25.83
N SER A 100 -19.46 -27.36 -25.91
CA SER A 100 -18.52 -28.19 -26.69
C SER A 100 -18.56 -27.91 -28.19
N ASP A 101 -19.67 -27.40 -28.72
CA ASP A 101 -19.85 -27.04 -30.12
C ASP A 101 -19.42 -25.61 -30.46
N TYR A 102 -19.08 -24.78 -29.43
CA TYR A 102 -18.73 -23.37 -29.62
C TYR A 102 -17.31 -23.15 -30.16
N LEU A 103 -16.38 -23.99 -29.76
CA LEU A 103 -14.99 -23.96 -30.20
C LEU A 103 -14.73 -25.04 -31.25
N ASP A 104 -13.51 -25.05 -31.82
CA ASP A 104 -13.07 -26.15 -32.70
C ASP A 104 -13.30 -27.51 -32.01
N PRO A 105 -13.69 -28.53 -32.72
CA PRO A 105 -14.02 -29.85 -32.17
C PRO A 105 -12.92 -30.38 -31.24
N GLY A 106 -13.24 -30.53 -29.96
CA GLY A 106 -12.32 -31.01 -28.91
C GLY A 106 -11.70 -29.92 -28.01
N GLN A 107 -12.19 -28.70 -28.06
CA GLN A 107 -11.90 -27.64 -27.06
C GLN A 107 -13.22 -27.27 -26.38
N ASP A 108 -13.36 -27.65 -25.12
CA ASP A 108 -14.49 -27.27 -24.28
C ASP A 108 -14.16 -25.92 -23.61
N ALA A 109 -15.05 -24.94 -23.71
CA ALA A 109 -14.97 -23.70 -22.94
C ALA A 109 -15.82 -23.84 -21.67
N ALA A 110 -15.36 -23.31 -20.56
CA ALA A 110 -16.16 -23.28 -19.33
C ALA A 110 -17.40 -22.37 -19.46
N ALA A 111 -17.29 -21.35 -20.30
CA ALA A 111 -18.37 -20.44 -20.66
C ALA A 111 -17.98 -19.62 -21.89
N TYR A 112 -18.95 -18.90 -22.44
CA TYR A 112 -18.70 -17.82 -23.42
C TYR A 112 -19.79 -16.76 -23.35
N ALA A 113 -19.48 -15.54 -23.84
CA ALA A 113 -20.45 -14.48 -23.95
C ALA A 113 -20.46 -13.81 -25.32
N TYR A 114 -21.61 -13.33 -25.74
CA TYR A 114 -21.72 -12.43 -26.87
C TYR A 114 -21.45 -10.99 -26.43
N GLY A 115 -20.60 -10.30 -27.16
CA GLY A 115 -20.28 -8.90 -26.90
C GLY A 115 -21.47 -7.96 -27.13
N PRO A 116 -21.33 -6.70 -26.71
CA PRO A 116 -22.35 -5.68 -26.94
C PRO A 116 -22.41 -5.27 -28.41
N PRO A 117 -23.48 -4.54 -28.84
CA PRO A 117 -23.65 -4.12 -30.23
C PRO A 117 -22.54 -3.18 -30.72
N VAL A 118 -22.20 -3.28 -31.99
CA VAL A 118 -21.34 -2.30 -32.67
C VAL A 118 -22.09 -0.97 -32.76
N PRO A 119 -21.48 0.17 -32.42
CA PRO A 119 -22.13 1.47 -32.48
C PRO A 119 -22.71 1.79 -33.86
N GLY A 120 -24.00 2.11 -33.90
CA GLY A 120 -24.72 2.43 -35.12
C GLY A 120 -25.39 1.24 -35.81
N THR A 121 -25.23 0.04 -35.29
CA THR A 121 -26.02 -1.14 -35.65
C THR A 121 -27.26 -1.28 -34.78
N GLY A 122 -28.23 -2.11 -35.17
CA GLY A 122 -29.33 -2.53 -34.29
C GLY A 122 -28.83 -3.55 -33.28
N ILE A 123 -29.47 -3.64 -32.12
CA ILE A 123 -29.19 -4.68 -31.13
C ILE A 123 -29.72 -6.02 -31.66
N ALA A 124 -28.84 -7.00 -31.80
CA ALA A 124 -29.29 -8.38 -32.07
C ALA A 124 -29.74 -9.03 -30.75
N ALA A 125 -30.65 -10.00 -30.83
CA ALA A 125 -31.31 -10.54 -29.65
C ALA A 125 -30.40 -11.44 -28.78
N PHE A 126 -29.21 -11.78 -29.27
CA PHE A 126 -28.22 -12.59 -28.56
C PHE A 126 -27.07 -11.75 -27.98
N GLU A 127 -26.94 -10.47 -28.35
CA GLU A 127 -25.85 -9.60 -27.85
C GLU A 127 -25.97 -9.42 -26.33
N GLY A 128 -24.90 -9.72 -25.61
CA GLY A 128 -24.83 -9.70 -24.15
C GLY A 128 -25.23 -11.02 -23.47
N ASP A 129 -25.70 -12.04 -24.18
CA ASP A 129 -26.04 -13.34 -23.59
C ASP A 129 -24.77 -14.09 -23.18
N ILE A 130 -24.79 -14.66 -21.96
CA ILE A 130 -23.71 -15.42 -21.32
C ILE A 130 -24.15 -16.88 -21.20
N TRP A 131 -23.34 -17.79 -21.70
CA TRP A 131 -23.56 -19.21 -21.67
C TRP A 131 -22.47 -19.91 -20.86
N ILE A 132 -22.88 -20.69 -19.85
CA ILE A 132 -22.00 -21.49 -19.00
C ILE A 132 -22.15 -22.95 -19.38
N ASP A 133 -21.05 -23.70 -19.41
CA ASP A 133 -21.11 -25.12 -19.74
C ASP A 133 -21.96 -25.88 -18.74
N GLU A 134 -22.78 -26.83 -19.27
CA GLU A 134 -23.71 -27.60 -18.47
C GLU A 134 -23.03 -28.50 -17.42
N GLU A 135 -21.78 -28.87 -17.61
CA GLU A 135 -21.02 -29.64 -16.63
C GLU A 135 -20.93 -28.96 -15.27
N TYR A 136 -20.98 -27.60 -15.22
CA TYR A 136 -20.95 -26.81 -13.99
C TYR A 136 -22.32 -26.58 -13.36
N ARG A 137 -23.40 -27.14 -13.89
CA ARG A 137 -24.76 -26.93 -13.39
C ARG A 137 -24.95 -27.32 -11.92
N GLY A 138 -24.21 -28.31 -11.44
CA GLY A 138 -24.22 -28.77 -10.05
C GLY A 138 -23.19 -28.09 -9.12
N GLU A 139 -22.34 -27.23 -9.65
CA GLU A 139 -21.22 -26.65 -8.93
C GLU A 139 -21.59 -25.33 -8.24
N GLU A 140 -20.90 -25.02 -7.14
CA GLU A 140 -21.06 -23.73 -6.46
C GLU A 140 -20.16 -22.66 -7.11
N PHE A 141 -20.73 -21.48 -7.35
CA PHE A 141 -19.98 -20.31 -7.86
C PHE A 141 -19.42 -19.53 -6.68
N ALA A 142 -18.55 -20.19 -5.91
CA ALA A 142 -17.98 -19.62 -4.70
C ALA A 142 -17.11 -18.40 -5.00
N PHE A 143 -17.25 -17.35 -4.20
CA PHE A 143 -16.43 -16.15 -4.27
C PHE A 143 -14.93 -16.50 -4.20
N GLY A 144 -14.12 -15.97 -5.13
CA GLY A 144 -12.71 -16.30 -5.27
C GLY A 144 -12.40 -17.68 -5.86
N GLY A 145 -13.41 -18.41 -6.33
CA GLY A 145 -13.26 -19.67 -7.06
C GLY A 145 -13.23 -19.47 -8.58
N PHE A 146 -12.84 -20.52 -9.30
CA PHE A 146 -12.74 -20.51 -10.76
C PHE A 146 -14.06 -20.09 -11.44
N LEU A 147 -15.20 -20.64 -11.05
CA LEU A 147 -16.50 -20.29 -11.66
C LEU A 147 -16.95 -18.86 -11.35
N PHE A 148 -16.52 -18.29 -10.22
CA PHE A 148 -16.76 -16.87 -9.95
C PHE A 148 -15.90 -15.97 -10.85
N LEU A 149 -14.62 -16.33 -11.05
CA LEU A 149 -13.77 -15.68 -12.05
C LEU A 149 -14.38 -15.79 -13.45
N THR A 150 -14.90 -16.97 -13.83
CA THR A 150 -15.58 -17.15 -15.12
C THR A 150 -16.75 -16.17 -15.28
N LEU A 151 -17.56 -15.95 -14.24
CA LEU A 151 -18.62 -14.93 -14.30
C LEU A 151 -18.06 -13.52 -14.53
N LEU A 152 -16.99 -13.13 -13.82
CA LEU A 152 -16.36 -11.83 -14.03
C LEU A 152 -15.83 -11.68 -15.46
N HIS A 153 -15.22 -12.73 -16.00
CA HIS A 153 -14.68 -12.79 -17.35
C HIS A 153 -15.80 -12.62 -18.41
N GLU A 154 -16.84 -13.44 -18.33
CA GLU A 154 -17.92 -13.42 -19.33
C GLU A 154 -18.74 -12.11 -19.28
N ILE A 155 -18.93 -11.55 -18.08
CA ILE A 155 -19.53 -10.21 -17.95
C ILE A 155 -18.62 -9.16 -18.62
N GLY A 156 -17.30 -9.29 -18.50
CA GLY A 156 -16.33 -8.43 -19.20
C GLY A 156 -16.56 -8.45 -20.73
N HIS A 157 -16.73 -9.63 -21.33
CA HIS A 157 -17.08 -9.76 -22.75
C HIS A 157 -18.44 -9.14 -23.08
N ALA A 158 -19.46 -9.42 -22.27
CA ALA A 158 -20.79 -8.84 -22.45
C ALA A 158 -20.80 -7.30 -22.33
N LEU A 159 -19.77 -6.72 -21.73
CA LEU A 159 -19.55 -5.28 -21.61
C LEU A 159 -18.60 -4.70 -22.67
N GLY A 160 -17.96 -5.52 -23.50
CA GLY A 160 -17.12 -5.08 -24.62
C GLY A 160 -15.62 -5.21 -24.41
N LEU A 161 -15.17 -5.97 -23.44
CA LEU A 161 -13.79 -6.37 -23.31
C LEU A 161 -13.50 -7.64 -24.11
N LYS A 162 -12.29 -7.77 -24.64
CA LYS A 162 -11.80 -8.96 -25.33
C LYS A 162 -10.60 -9.56 -24.60
N HIS A 163 -10.18 -10.75 -25.02
CA HIS A 163 -8.97 -11.34 -24.47
C HIS A 163 -7.72 -10.52 -24.81
N PRO A 164 -6.73 -10.44 -23.90
CA PRO A 164 -5.49 -9.69 -24.10
C PRO A 164 -4.59 -10.24 -25.20
N PHE A 165 -4.83 -11.47 -25.66
CA PHE A 165 -4.08 -12.18 -26.70
C PHE A 165 -4.78 -12.17 -28.08
N GLU A 166 -5.91 -11.48 -28.21
CA GLU A 166 -6.64 -11.33 -29.48
C GLU A 166 -6.26 -10.04 -30.21
N ASP A 167 -6.15 -10.09 -31.53
CA ASP A 167 -5.86 -8.97 -32.42
C ASP A 167 -4.58 -8.18 -32.02
N THR A 168 -4.75 -7.07 -31.30
CA THR A 168 -3.66 -6.29 -30.74
C THR A 168 -3.36 -6.79 -29.33
N LEU A 169 -2.17 -7.37 -29.14
CA LEU A 169 -1.78 -8.04 -27.90
C LEU A 169 -1.40 -7.06 -26.81
N LEU A 170 -1.74 -7.36 -25.56
CA LEU A 170 -1.06 -6.77 -24.41
C LEU A 170 0.41 -7.25 -24.37
N PRO A 171 1.34 -6.46 -23.79
CA PRO A 171 2.65 -6.98 -23.43
C PRO A 171 2.53 -8.21 -22.54
N THR A 172 3.34 -9.23 -22.79
CA THR A 172 3.22 -10.58 -22.19
C THR A 172 3.20 -10.56 -20.65
N GLU A 173 3.92 -9.61 -20.04
CA GLU A 173 3.97 -9.44 -18.60
C GLU A 173 2.63 -9.03 -17.98
N PHE A 174 1.71 -8.48 -18.78
CA PHE A 174 0.37 -8.06 -18.36
C PHE A 174 -0.75 -9.03 -18.76
N ASP A 175 -0.44 -10.04 -19.58
CA ASP A 175 -1.39 -11.09 -20.01
C ASP A 175 -1.49 -12.20 -18.95
N ASN A 176 -2.02 -11.85 -17.79
CA ASN A 176 -2.32 -12.82 -16.74
C ASN A 176 -3.39 -12.28 -15.78
N THR A 177 -3.96 -13.17 -14.98
CA THR A 177 -5.11 -12.89 -14.09
C THR A 177 -4.79 -11.91 -12.95
N ARG A 178 -3.54 -11.57 -12.67
CA ARG A 178 -3.21 -10.48 -11.73
C ARG A 178 -3.60 -9.10 -12.27
N TYR A 179 -3.55 -8.91 -13.58
CA TYR A 179 -3.79 -7.62 -14.22
C TYR A 179 -5.15 -7.50 -14.89
N THR A 180 -5.71 -8.59 -15.37
CA THR A 180 -7.00 -8.62 -16.09
C THR A 180 -7.69 -9.96 -15.91
N VAL A 181 -8.98 -9.94 -15.57
CA VAL A 181 -9.81 -11.14 -15.55
C VAL A 181 -10.03 -11.72 -16.96
N MET A 182 -9.71 -10.95 -18.00
CA MET A 182 -9.84 -11.39 -19.40
C MET A 182 -8.69 -12.31 -19.86
N ALA A 183 -7.65 -12.51 -19.05
CA ALA A 183 -6.53 -13.40 -19.35
C ALA A 183 -6.86 -14.86 -19.01
N TYR A 184 -6.29 -15.78 -19.80
CA TYR A 184 -6.34 -17.23 -19.51
C TYR A 184 -5.12 -17.70 -18.73
N ASN A 185 -4.07 -16.89 -18.68
CA ASN A 185 -2.85 -17.23 -17.95
C ASN A 185 -3.00 -16.87 -16.49
N ASP A 186 -2.77 -17.85 -15.60
CA ASP A 186 -2.54 -17.52 -14.21
C ASP A 186 -1.23 -16.72 -14.05
N PHE A 187 -1.15 -15.92 -13.00
CA PHE A 187 0.13 -15.32 -12.63
C PHE A 187 1.08 -16.37 -12.02
N ASP A 188 2.39 -16.13 -12.10
CA ASP A 188 3.43 -17.13 -11.78
C ASP A 188 3.32 -17.75 -10.38
N ASP A 189 2.80 -17.00 -9.39
CA ASP A 189 2.71 -17.41 -7.98
C ASP A 189 1.27 -17.72 -7.54
N ALA A 190 0.38 -18.12 -8.45
CA ALA A 190 -1.05 -18.30 -8.16
C ALA A 190 -1.39 -19.54 -7.31
N ARG A 191 -0.43 -20.42 -7.03
CA ARG A 191 -0.70 -21.72 -6.42
C ARG A 191 -0.59 -21.70 -4.92
N TYR A 192 -1.73 -21.70 -4.21
CA TYR A 192 -1.79 -21.87 -2.78
C TYR A 192 -1.88 -23.35 -2.39
N ARG A 193 -1.04 -23.77 -1.43
CA ARG A 193 -1.00 -25.14 -0.93
C ARG A 193 -1.46 -25.17 0.51
N PHE A 194 -2.41 -26.05 0.79
CA PHE A 194 -2.87 -26.29 2.15
C PHE A 194 -2.84 -27.78 2.47
N PHE A 195 -2.81 -28.09 3.77
CA PHE A 195 -2.73 -29.47 4.25
C PHE A 195 -3.84 -29.74 5.26
N TYR A 196 -4.37 -30.95 5.20
CA TYR A 196 -5.49 -31.39 6.05
C TYR A 196 -5.36 -32.87 6.36
N LEU A 197 -6.17 -33.35 7.32
CA LEU A 197 -6.24 -34.78 7.64
C LEU A 197 -7.31 -35.47 6.79
N GLU A 198 -6.91 -36.49 6.06
CA GLU A 198 -7.79 -37.40 5.35
C GLU A 198 -7.52 -38.84 5.82
N ASN A 199 -8.51 -39.52 6.34
CA ASN A 199 -8.37 -40.87 6.91
C ASN A 199 -7.23 -41.01 7.95
N GLY A 200 -6.96 -39.95 8.71
CA GLY A 200 -5.90 -39.91 9.73
C GLY A 200 -4.50 -39.70 9.18
N GLN A 201 -4.35 -39.42 7.89
CA GLN A 201 -3.08 -39.05 7.25
C GLN A 201 -3.10 -37.62 6.77
N VAL A 202 -1.93 -36.94 6.84
CA VAL A 202 -1.82 -35.58 6.30
C VAL A 202 -1.77 -35.64 4.77
N THR A 203 -2.71 -34.98 4.15
CA THR A 203 -2.86 -34.86 2.70
C THR A 203 -2.70 -33.40 2.30
N GLY A 204 -2.06 -33.12 1.18
CA GLY A 204 -1.92 -31.78 0.62
C GLY A 204 -2.82 -31.57 -0.59
N ALA A 205 -3.50 -30.45 -0.65
CA ALA A 205 -4.20 -29.98 -1.84
C ALA A 205 -3.60 -28.67 -2.35
N THR A 206 -3.88 -28.36 -3.60
CA THR A 206 -3.45 -27.11 -4.25
C THR A 206 -4.67 -26.50 -4.93
N PHE A 207 -4.88 -25.22 -4.75
CA PHE A 207 -5.82 -24.47 -5.56
C PHE A 207 -5.14 -23.20 -6.12
N PHE A 208 -5.71 -22.68 -7.19
CA PHE A 208 -5.26 -21.42 -7.76
C PHE A 208 -5.98 -20.28 -7.05
N VAL A 209 -5.24 -19.25 -6.67
CA VAL A 209 -5.81 -18.01 -6.16
C VAL A 209 -6.34 -17.25 -7.36
N GLN A 210 -7.62 -16.95 -7.34
CA GLN A 210 -8.30 -16.28 -8.43
C GLN A 210 -8.71 -14.86 -8.04
N PRO A 211 -8.75 -13.92 -8.98
CA PRO A 211 -9.34 -12.60 -8.75
C PRO A 211 -10.75 -12.68 -8.19
N THR A 212 -11.00 -11.83 -7.21
CA THR A 212 -12.33 -11.67 -6.59
C THR A 212 -13.08 -10.45 -7.12
N THR A 213 -12.39 -9.59 -7.86
CA THR A 213 -12.90 -8.36 -8.48
C THR A 213 -12.36 -8.22 -9.91
N PRO A 214 -12.93 -7.38 -10.78
CA PRO A 214 -12.21 -6.88 -11.95
C PRO A 214 -10.84 -6.32 -11.55
N MET A 215 -9.81 -6.60 -12.35
CA MET A 215 -8.44 -6.28 -12.03
C MET A 215 -8.04 -4.90 -12.62
N PRO A 216 -6.88 -4.33 -12.28
CA PRO A 216 -6.58 -2.94 -12.61
C PRO A 216 -6.68 -2.59 -14.10
N LEU A 217 -6.33 -3.51 -15.01
CA LEU A 217 -6.43 -3.23 -16.45
C LEU A 217 -7.87 -3.35 -16.97
N ASP A 218 -8.68 -4.20 -16.35
CA ASP A 218 -10.11 -4.28 -16.65
C ASP A 218 -10.80 -2.97 -16.30
N ILE A 219 -10.50 -2.43 -15.10
CA ILE A 219 -11.06 -1.17 -14.62
C ILE A 219 -10.71 -0.04 -15.59
N LEU A 220 -9.43 0.08 -15.92
CA LEU A 220 -8.97 1.10 -16.86
C LEU A 220 -9.62 0.94 -18.25
N ALA A 221 -9.72 -0.28 -18.75
CA ALA A 221 -10.32 -0.55 -20.06
C ALA A 221 -11.81 -0.24 -20.07
N ILE A 222 -12.57 -0.75 -19.08
CA ILE A 222 -14.01 -0.56 -19.05
C ILE A 222 -14.42 0.90 -18.84
N GLN A 223 -13.64 1.64 -18.05
CA GLN A 223 -13.81 3.08 -17.87
C GLN A 223 -13.50 3.86 -19.15
N GLY A 224 -12.59 3.35 -19.97
CA GLY A 224 -12.34 3.90 -21.32
C GLY A 224 -13.55 3.80 -22.26
N LEU A 225 -14.43 2.79 -22.08
CA LEU A 225 -15.65 2.60 -22.86
C LEU A 225 -16.83 3.44 -22.33
N TYR A 226 -17.01 3.52 -21.01
CA TYR A 226 -18.23 4.04 -20.40
C TYR A 226 -18.03 5.24 -19.48
N GLY A 227 -16.78 5.65 -19.23
CA GLY A 227 -16.42 6.64 -18.21
C GLY A 227 -16.39 6.02 -16.81
N ALA A 228 -15.57 6.58 -15.93
CA ALA A 228 -15.48 6.15 -14.54
C ALA A 228 -16.74 6.53 -13.75
N ALA A 229 -17.17 5.68 -12.84
CA ALA A 229 -18.16 6.03 -11.83
C ALA A 229 -17.59 7.09 -10.88
N THR A 230 -18.39 8.11 -10.56
CA THR A 230 -17.91 9.29 -9.80
C THR A 230 -18.53 9.41 -8.40
N ASN A 231 -19.27 8.43 -7.96
CA ASN A 231 -19.97 8.48 -6.68
C ASN A 231 -19.97 7.11 -5.98
N ILE A 232 -18.83 6.43 -6.06
CA ILE A 232 -18.63 5.15 -5.39
C ILE A 232 -17.89 5.42 -4.09
N GLU A 233 -18.54 5.10 -2.99
CA GLU A 233 -18.01 5.27 -1.65
C GLU A 233 -17.38 6.67 -1.41
N PRO A 234 -18.14 7.76 -1.68
CA PRO A 234 -17.59 9.12 -1.69
C PRO A 234 -17.30 9.67 -0.29
N GLY A 235 -17.46 8.88 0.74
CA GLY A 235 -17.17 9.19 2.13
C GLY A 235 -16.00 8.36 2.64
N ALA A 236 -15.59 8.61 3.89
CA ALA A 236 -14.52 7.84 4.52
C ALA A 236 -14.87 6.35 4.59
N THR A 237 -14.07 5.54 3.91
CA THR A 237 -14.24 4.08 3.81
C THR A 237 -13.07 3.39 4.50
N THR A 238 -13.36 2.30 5.21
CA THR A 238 -12.32 1.43 5.79
C THR A 238 -12.34 0.09 5.08
N TYR A 239 -11.22 -0.29 4.51
CA TYR A 239 -10.98 -1.55 3.84
C TYR A 239 -10.24 -2.50 4.78
N GLU A 240 -10.91 -3.58 5.18
CA GLU A 240 -10.35 -4.66 5.99
C GLU A 240 -10.07 -5.88 5.11
N PHE A 241 -8.98 -6.60 5.38
CA PHE A 241 -8.52 -7.72 4.56
C PHE A 241 -8.50 -9.02 5.36
N ASP A 242 -9.12 -10.09 4.84
CA ASP A 242 -9.16 -11.40 5.50
C ASP A 242 -7.80 -12.11 5.38
N THR A 243 -7.19 -12.44 6.51
CA THR A 243 -5.90 -13.17 6.57
C THR A 243 -6.04 -14.69 6.54
N ARG A 244 -7.26 -15.22 6.60
CA ARG A 244 -7.50 -16.67 6.67
C ARG A 244 -7.43 -17.33 5.29
N PHE A 245 -7.85 -16.60 4.26
CA PHE A 245 -7.88 -17.09 2.89
C PHE A 245 -7.12 -16.15 1.96
N PRO A 246 -6.37 -16.69 0.99
CA PRO A 246 -5.71 -15.86 0.00
C PRO A 246 -6.77 -15.21 -0.90
N VAL A 247 -6.72 -13.90 -1.01
CA VAL A 247 -7.54 -13.10 -1.92
C VAL A 247 -6.66 -12.40 -2.95
N MET A 248 -7.23 -12.07 -4.09
CA MET A 248 -6.65 -11.16 -5.08
C MET A 248 -7.73 -10.22 -5.53
N GLU A 249 -7.57 -8.94 -5.23
CA GLU A 249 -8.60 -7.95 -5.48
C GLU A 249 -8.05 -6.58 -5.86
N THR A 250 -8.89 -5.76 -6.45
CA THR A 250 -8.62 -4.36 -6.72
C THR A 250 -9.60 -3.48 -5.96
N VAL A 251 -9.08 -2.57 -5.18
CA VAL A 251 -9.86 -1.53 -4.53
C VAL A 251 -10.11 -0.41 -5.52
N PHE A 252 -11.38 -0.06 -5.68
CA PHE A 252 -11.83 1.11 -6.43
C PHE A 252 -12.67 2.00 -5.53
N ASP A 253 -12.23 3.24 -5.38
CA ASP A 253 -12.86 4.29 -4.62
C ASP A 253 -12.83 5.59 -5.42
N SER A 254 -13.86 6.41 -5.36
CA SER A 254 -13.94 7.66 -6.10
C SER A 254 -13.72 8.90 -5.24
N GLY A 255 -13.37 8.73 -3.98
CA GLY A 255 -12.99 9.81 -3.05
C GLY A 255 -13.60 9.69 -1.67
N GLY A 256 -12.93 10.31 -0.75
CA GLY A 256 -13.16 10.23 0.68
C GLY A 256 -11.87 10.57 1.41
N ILE A 257 -11.75 10.11 2.62
CA ILE A 257 -10.49 9.90 3.35
C ILE A 257 -10.52 8.45 3.81
N ASP A 258 -9.78 7.62 3.10
CA ASP A 258 -9.97 6.18 3.12
C ASP A 258 -8.82 5.47 3.83
N THR A 259 -9.10 4.33 4.42
CA THR A 259 -8.16 3.62 5.30
C THR A 259 -7.99 2.17 4.87
N PHE A 260 -6.76 1.72 4.70
CA PHE A 260 -6.40 0.31 4.73
C PHE A 260 -6.16 -0.09 6.19
N ASP A 261 -7.06 -0.89 6.76
CA ASP A 261 -6.98 -1.35 8.15
C ASP A 261 -6.53 -2.82 8.22
N MET A 262 -5.32 -2.99 8.73
CA MET A 262 -4.68 -4.28 8.98
C MET A 262 -4.28 -4.42 10.45
N SER A 263 -4.91 -3.66 11.34
CA SER A 263 -4.55 -3.59 12.76
C SER A 263 -4.67 -4.92 13.51
N ASP A 264 -5.43 -5.86 12.99
CA ASP A 264 -5.56 -7.24 13.50
C ASP A 264 -4.57 -8.23 12.86
N HIS A 265 -3.77 -7.79 11.88
CA HIS A 265 -2.80 -8.65 11.20
C HIS A 265 -1.55 -8.87 12.07
N THR A 266 -1.07 -10.11 12.06
CA THR A 266 0.18 -10.50 12.75
C THR A 266 1.31 -10.86 11.78
N ARG A 267 1.05 -10.79 10.49
CA ARG A 267 1.99 -11.07 9.42
C ARG A 267 2.49 -9.78 8.79
N PRO A 268 3.72 -9.77 8.27
CA PRO A 268 4.23 -8.63 7.53
C PRO A 268 3.35 -8.23 6.35
N SER A 269 3.23 -6.94 6.12
CA SER A 269 2.60 -6.38 4.92
C SER A 269 3.56 -5.42 4.22
N VAL A 270 3.44 -5.34 2.91
CA VAL A 270 4.08 -4.31 2.09
C VAL A 270 2.96 -3.52 1.42
N VAL A 271 2.68 -2.36 1.96
CA VAL A 271 1.62 -1.47 1.46
C VAL A 271 2.21 -0.42 0.54
N ASN A 272 1.58 -0.21 -0.59
CA ASN A 272 1.93 0.85 -1.53
C ASN A 272 0.65 1.59 -1.93
N LEU A 273 0.50 2.81 -1.43
CA LEU A 273 -0.67 3.64 -1.67
C LEU A 273 -0.63 4.41 -3.00
N THR A 274 0.46 4.29 -3.77
CA THR A 274 0.50 4.91 -5.10
C THR A 274 -0.65 4.39 -5.95
N PRO A 275 -1.51 5.26 -6.53
CA PRO A 275 -2.61 4.83 -7.38
C PRO A 275 -2.17 3.89 -8.49
N GLY A 276 -2.87 2.78 -8.66
CA GLY A 276 -2.53 1.72 -9.60
C GLY A 276 -1.42 0.76 -9.16
N ALA A 277 -0.93 0.87 -7.94
CA ALA A 277 0.08 -0.04 -7.39
C ALA A 277 -0.56 -1.29 -6.75
N PHE A 278 0.30 -2.28 -6.53
CA PHE A 278 -0.03 -3.48 -5.77
C PHE A 278 0.60 -3.42 -4.38
N SER A 279 -0.15 -3.88 -3.40
CA SER A 279 0.27 -4.16 -2.03
C SER A 279 0.33 -5.66 -1.80
N SER A 280 1.18 -6.08 -0.84
CA SER A 280 1.27 -7.46 -0.35
C SER A 280 0.78 -7.48 1.09
N ILE A 281 -0.52 -7.68 1.28
CA ILE A 281 -1.16 -7.63 2.60
C ILE A 281 -1.18 -9.02 3.23
N GLY A 282 -0.64 -9.12 4.44
CA GLY A 282 -0.52 -10.37 5.17
C GLY A 282 0.48 -11.34 4.53
N TYR A 283 1.60 -10.83 4.00
CA TYR A 283 2.63 -11.61 3.32
C TYR A 283 3.03 -12.86 4.12
N LEU A 284 3.05 -14.00 3.45
CA LEU A 284 3.34 -15.29 4.05
C LEU A 284 4.44 -16.01 3.28
N SER A 285 5.69 -15.82 3.71
CA SER A 285 6.84 -16.49 3.10
C SER A 285 6.70 -18.01 3.12
N ILE A 286 7.39 -18.70 2.23
CA ILE A 286 7.45 -20.18 2.22
C ILE A 286 7.95 -20.72 3.56
N GLU A 287 8.89 -20.04 4.20
CA GLU A 287 9.42 -20.42 5.52
C GLU A 287 8.37 -20.30 6.62
N ALA A 288 7.60 -19.23 6.61
CA ALA A 288 6.49 -19.04 7.54
C ALA A 288 5.37 -20.08 7.31
N GLN A 289 5.04 -20.39 6.05
CA GLN A 289 4.11 -21.48 5.72
C GLN A 289 4.62 -22.83 6.22
N LEU A 290 5.91 -23.11 6.04
CA LEU A 290 6.55 -24.33 6.57
C LEU A 290 6.46 -24.41 8.10
N ALA A 291 6.74 -23.31 8.81
CA ALA A 291 6.66 -23.24 10.26
C ALA A 291 5.21 -23.47 10.75
N PHE A 292 4.24 -22.83 10.11
CA PHE A 292 2.83 -22.99 10.42
C PHE A 292 2.38 -24.45 10.27
N TRP A 293 2.63 -25.09 9.12
CA TRP A 293 2.17 -26.46 8.87
C TRP A 293 2.86 -27.50 9.74
N ARG A 294 4.14 -27.30 10.09
CA ARG A 294 4.84 -28.11 11.08
C ARG A 294 4.21 -28.00 12.47
N GLY A 295 3.78 -26.82 12.84
CA GLY A 295 3.06 -26.59 14.12
C GLY A 295 1.71 -27.31 14.17
N GLN A 296 0.97 -27.30 13.04
CA GLN A 296 -0.33 -27.97 12.94
C GLN A 296 -0.21 -29.52 12.93
N PHE A 297 0.86 -30.05 12.33
CA PHE A 297 1.06 -31.49 12.16
C PHE A 297 2.48 -31.92 12.59
N PRO A 298 2.79 -31.88 13.89
CA PRO A 298 4.13 -32.06 14.42
C PRO A 298 4.71 -33.47 14.16
N ASP A 299 3.85 -34.47 14.01
CA ASP A 299 4.27 -35.87 13.75
C ASP A 299 4.58 -36.15 12.26
N THR A 300 4.34 -35.17 11.38
CA THR A 300 4.60 -35.32 9.94
C THR A 300 6.04 -34.89 9.62
N PRO A 301 6.80 -35.67 8.83
CA PRO A 301 8.16 -35.29 8.46
C PRO A 301 8.20 -33.91 7.80
N ALA A 302 9.16 -33.08 8.21
CA ALA A 302 9.33 -31.72 7.68
C ALA A 302 9.52 -31.67 6.15
N SER A 303 10.15 -32.70 5.58
CA SER A 303 10.34 -32.84 4.12
C SER A 303 9.02 -32.93 3.35
N PHE A 304 7.99 -33.50 3.95
CA PHE A 304 6.66 -33.58 3.31
C PHE A 304 6.12 -32.19 2.93
N PHE A 305 6.23 -31.23 3.84
CA PHE A 305 5.80 -29.86 3.60
C PHE A 305 6.78 -29.12 2.70
N SER A 306 8.09 -29.23 2.96
CA SER A 306 9.09 -28.51 2.15
C SER A 306 9.10 -28.96 0.69
N ASP A 307 8.94 -30.25 0.41
CA ASP A 307 8.88 -30.77 -0.96
C ASP A 307 7.64 -30.28 -1.72
N SER A 308 6.58 -29.96 -0.98
CA SER A 308 5.35 -29.39 -1.56
C SER A 308 5.42 -27.88 -1.75
N LEU A 309 5.87 -27.14 -0.73
CA LEU A 309 5.86 -25.68 -0.71
C LEU A 309 6.99 -25.05 -1.53
N ASN A 310 8.17 -25.72 -1.62
CA ASN A 310 9.30 -25.24 -2.41
C ASN A 310 9.17 -25.48 -3.92
N ARG A 311 8.02 -25.93 -4.40
CA ARG A 311 7.78 -26.04 -5.84
C ARG A 311 7.56 -24.66 -6.46
N PRO A 312 7.99 -24.43 -7.72
CA PRO A 312 7.72 -23.16 -8.41
C PRO A 312 6.23 -22.79 -8.41
N GLY A 313 5.95 -21.52 -8.32
CA GLY A 313 4.58 -20.96 -8.35
C GLY A 313 3.84 -21.04 -7.01
N GLY A 314 4.54 -21.21 -5.87
CA GLY A 314 3.91 -21.16 -4.53
C GLY A 314 3.45 -19.75 -4.16
N TYR A 315 2.18 -19.59 -3.84
CA TYR A 315 1.60 -18.30 -3.46
C TYR A 315 2.08 -17.86 -2.07
N THR A 316 2.60 -16.66 -2.00
CA THR A 316 3.14 -16.03 -0.78
C THR A 316 2.33 -14.81 -0.33
N TRP A 317 1.14 -14.61 -0.84
CA TRP A 317 0.29 -13.44 -0.61
C TRP A 317 0.96 -12.13 -1.09
N SER A 318 1.82 -12.24 -2.09
CA SER A 318 2.47 -11.09 -2.70
C SER A 318 1.60 -10.46 -3.77
N ASN A 319 1.57 -9.11 -3.80
CA ASN A 319 0.80 -8.33 -4.78
C ASN A 319 -0.67 -8.77 -4.88
N ASN A 320 -1.31 -8.95 -3.73
CA ASN A 320 -2.67 -9.51 -3.63
C ASN A 320 -3.77 -8.45 -3.58
N VAL A 321 -3.44 -7.22 -3.25
CA VAL A 321 -4.37 -6.09 -3.26
C VAL A 321 -3.82 -5.00 -4.17
N ALA A 322 -4.60 -4.58 -5.15
CA ALA A 322 -4.29 -3.42 -5.99
C ALA A 322 -5.20 -2.24 -5.67
N THR A 323 -4.75 -1.04 -5.95
CA THR A 323 -5.63 0.12 -6.12
C THR A 323 -5.85 0.38 -7.61
N SER A 324 -6.99 0.95 -7.98
CA SER A 324 -7.16 1.45 -9.34
C SER A 324 -6.30 2.70 -9.56
N GLN A 325 -6.11 3.12 -10.81
CA GLN A 325 -5.28 4.30 -11.11
C GLN A 325 -5.88 5.62 -10.62
N GLU A 326 -7.16 5.66 -10.31
CA GLU A 326 -7.87 6.86 -9.86
C GLU A 326 -8.19 6.82 -8.36
N THR A 327 -7.94 5.68 -7.70
CA THR A 327 -8.16 5.51 -6.27
C THR A 327 -7.00 6.09 -5.47
N VAL A 328 -7.31 6.99 -4.57
CA VAL A 328 -6.39 7.51 -3.56
C VAL A 328 -6.82 6.96 -2.21
N ILE A 329 -5.90 6.34 -1.50
CA ILE A 329 -6.07 5.90 -0.11
C ILE A 329 -5.13 6.77 0.73
N GLU A 330 -5.65 7.41 1.77
CA GLU A 330 -4.88 8.34 2.58
C GLU A 330 -4.30 7.69 3.83
N ASN A 331 -4.94 6.67 4.37
CA ASN A 331 -4.56 6.14 5.67
C ASN A 331 -4.18 4.66 5.63
N VAL A 332 -3.22 4.30 6.48
CA VAL A 332 -2.84 2.91 6.77
C VAL A 332 -2.79 2.71 8.27
N ARG A 333 -3.42 1.63 8.74
CA ARG A 333 -3.21 1.07 10.06
C ARG A 333 -2.64 -0.32 9.91
N ALA A 334 -1.35 -0.48 10.10
CA ALA A 334 -0.72 -1.79 10.06
C ALA A 334 -0.88 -2.54 11.40
N GLY A 335 -0.44 -3.78 11.43
CA GLY A 335 -0.68 -4.68 12.56
C GLY A 335 0.51 -4.89 13.48
N SER A 336 0.82 -6.15 13.76
CA SER A 336 1.97 -6.50 14.60
C SER A 336 3.09 -7.20 13.84
N GLY A 337 3.07 -7.14 12.53
CA GLY A 337 4.12 -7.63 11.65
C GLY A 337 5.30 -6.66 11.58
N THR A 338 6.30 -7.02 10.80
CA THR A 338 7.33 -6.07 10.35
C THR A 338 6.88 -5.55 9.00
N ASP A 339 6.31 -4.37 8.99
CA ASP A 339 5.59 -3.84 7.85
C ASP A 339 6.43 -2.84 7.04
N THR A 340 6.12 -2.70 5.77
CA THR A 340 6.65 -1.64 4.91
C THR A 340 5.48 -0.87 4.34
N ILE A 341 5.44 0.43 4.60
CA ILE A 341 4.35 1.31 4.14
C ILE A 341 4.95 2.41 3.27
N ASN A 342 4.46 2.51 2.05
CA ASN A 342 4.75 3.61 1.14
C ASN A 342 3.47 4.40 0.93
N GLY A 343 3.48 5.65 1.32
CA GLY A 343 2.43 6.62 1.09
C GLY A 343 2.28 7.02 -0.37
N ASN A 344 1.60 8.11 -0.61
CA ASN A 344 1.38 8.67 -1.94
C ASN A 344 1.57 10.20 -1.92
N ALA A 345 0.97 10.94 -2.85
CA ALA A 345 1.10 12.40 -2.90
C ALA A 345 -0.02 13.15 -2.14
N ALA A 346 -0.89 12.45 -1.44
CA ALA A 346 -1.87 13.07 -0.55
C ALA A 346 -1.28 13.19 0.87
N ALA A 347 -1.87 14.02 1.71
CA ALA A 347 -1.57 14.00 3.14
C ALA A 347 -2.03 12.66 3.74
N ASN A 348 -1.09 11.83 4.16
CA ASN A 348 -1.34 10.49 4.66
C ASN A 348 -1.34 10.43 6.20
N SER A 349 -2.05 9.46 6.77
CA SER A 349 -1.91 9.04 8.16
C SER A 349 -1.48 7.56 8.20
N LEU A 350 -0.22 7.33 8.53
CA LEU A 350 0.45 6.04 8.42
C LEU A 350 0.87 5.54 9.80
N SER A 351 0.33 4.39 10.22
CA SER A 351 0.69 3.76 11.49
C SER A 351 1.28 2.37 11.26
N GLY A 352 2.50 2.13 11.76
CA GLY A 352 3.20 0.85 11.70
C GLY A 352 2.62 -0.19 12.66
N GLY A 353 2.15 0.28 13.83
CA GLY A 353 1.56 -0.60 14.84
C GLY A 353 2.61 -1.21 15.76
N ALA A 354 2.72 -2.52 15.78
CA ALA A 354 3.74 -3.20 16.55
C ALA A 354 4.67 -3.97 15.62
N GLY A 355 5.96 -3.87 15.81
CA GLY A 355 6.92 -4.52 14.93
C GLY A 355 8.15 -3.64 14.74
N SER A 356 8.90 -3.90 13.71
CA SER A 356 10.00 -3.05 13.26
C SER A 356 9.68 -2.62 11.85
N ASP A 357 9.11 -1.43 11.73
CA ASP A 357 8.41 -1.02 10.54
C ASP A 357 9.24 -0.04 9.70
N GLN A 358 9.00 -0.02 8.41
CA GLN A 358 9.57 0.94 7.47
C GLN A 358 8.44 1.75 6.86
N ILE A 359 8.43 3.05 7.13
CA ILE A 359 7.34 3.94 6.68
C ILE A 359 7.95 5.11 5.90
N TYR A 360 7.39 5.36 4.74
CA TYR A 360 7.73 6.45 3.84
C TYR A 360 6.46 7.24 3.53
N GLY A 361 6.44 8.53 3.89
CA GLY A 361 5.30 9.43 3.61
C GLY A 361 5.15 9.70 2.11
N SER A 362 6.25 9.92 1.43
CA SER A 362 6.41 10.26 0.02
C SER A 362 6.26 11.76 -0.25
N ALA A 363 5.09 12.26 -0.47
CA ALA A 363 4.86 13.70 -0.65
C ALA A 363 3.49 14.07 -0.07
N GLY A 364 3.38 15.26 0.48
CA GLY A 364 2.19 15.69 1.21
C GLY A 364 2.56 15.97 2.65
N ASN A 365 1.65 16.52 3.42
CA ASN A 365 1.90 16.75 4.84
C ASN A 365 1.40 15.54 5.62
N ASP A 366 2.31 14.66 5.99
CA ASP A 366 2.02 13.34 6.50
C ASP A 366 2.05 13.26 8.03
N THR A 367 1.27 12.35 8.58
CA THR A 367 1.36 11.96 9.99
C THR A 367 1.82 10.51 10.05
N ILE A 368 2.99 10.29 10.62
CA ILE A 368 3.64 8.98 10.69
C ILE A 368 3.78 8.57 12.15
N GLU A 369 3.29 7.38 12.48
CA GLU A 369 3.44 6.75 13.79
C GLU A 369 4.15 5.40 13.64
N GLY A 370 5.37 5.27 14.14
CA GLY A 370 6.11 4.02 14.18
C GLY A 370 5.42 2.98 15.08
N GLY A 371 5.04 3.42 16.27
CA GLY A 371 4.34 2.60 17.26
C GLY A 371 5.29 1.84 18.18
N SER A 372 4.91 0.65 18.63
CA SER A 372 5.75 -0.13 19.53
C SER A 372 6.75 -0.96 18.74
N ALA A 373 7.95 -0.44 18.59
CA ALA A 373 9.02 -1.11 17.85
C ALA A 373 9.38 -2.49 18.42
N GLY A 374 9.76 -3.38 17.52
CA GLY A 374 10.45 -4.62 17.87
C GLY A 374 11.92 -4.36 18.26
N PHE A 375 12.73 -5.41 18.33
CA PHE A 375 14.15 -5.29 18.69
C PHE A 375 14.99 -4.46 17.70
N ALA A 376 14.55 -4.31 16.44
CA ALA A 376 15.28 -3.60 15.40
C ALA A 376 14.90 -2.12 15.26
N GLY A 377 13.85 -1.67 15.94
CA GLY A 377 13.34 -0.30 15.82
C GLY A 377 12.59 -0.02 14.53
N ASN A 378 12.11 1.21 14.37
CA ASN A 378 11.42 1.66 13.17
C ASN A 378 12.33 2.51 12.28
N TYR A 379 12.00 2.56 11.00
CA TYR A 379 12.64 3.41 10.00
C TYR A 379 11.58 4.32 9.37
N LEU A 380 11.61 5.62 9.72
CA LEU A 380 10.55 6.56 9.43
C LEU A 380 11.06 7.71 8.56
N ARG A 381 10.38 8.00 7.47
CA ARG A 381 10.73 9.06 6.52
C ARG A 381 9.51 9.88 6.14
N GLY A 382 9.54 11.20 6.38
CA GLY A 382 8.51 12.14 5.93
C GLY A 382 8.55 12.32 4.42
N ASP A 383 9.73 12.51 3.87
CA ASP A 383 10.08 12.78 2.49
C ASP A 383 9.75 14.23 2.06
N GLU A 384 8.75 14.54 1.22
CA GLU A 384 8.42 15.90 0.77
C GLU A 384 7.15 16.41 1.48
N GLY A 385 7.22 17.46 2.27
CA GLY A 385 6.06 18.08 2.93
C GLY A 385 6.36 18.51 4.36
N ASP A 386 5.41 19.18 5.01
CA ASP A 386 5.53 19.52 6.43
C ASP A 386 4.95 18.35 7.24
N ASP A 387 5.82 17.49 7.74
CA ASP A 387 5.46 16.19 8.29
C ASP A 387 5.45 16.17 9.83
N SER A 388 4.65 15.25 10.40
CA SER A 388 4.64 14.96 11.82
C SER A 388 4.98 13.50 12.04
N ILE A 389 6.15 13.22 12.62
CA ILE A 389 6.69 11.87 12.82
C ILE A 389 6.81 11.58 14.31
N THR A 390 6.27 10.45 14.74
CA THR A 390 6.45 9.90 16.09
C THR A 390 7.02 8.50 16.00
N GLY A 391 8.17 8.27 16.67
CA GLY A 391 8.85 6.98 16.70
C GLY A 391 8.09 5.96 17.56
N GLY A 392 8.23 6.08 18.86
CA GLY A 392 7.54 5.23 19.81
C GLY A 392 8.42 4.76 20.96
N ALA A 393 8.61 3.46 21.09
CA ALA A 393 9.47 2.86 22.08
C ALA A 393 10.58 2.03 21.41
N ASN A 394 11.73 1.93 22.06
CA ASN A 394 12.97 1.38 21.55
C ASN A 394 13.59 2.24 20.43
N PHE A 395 14.69 1.76 19.88
CA PHE A 395 15.44 2.47 18.83
C PHE A 395 14.59 2.82 17.61
N ASP A 396 14.61 4.09 17.21
CA ASP A 396 13.97 4.58 15.99
C ASP A 396 14.94 5.42 15.15
N ASP A 397 14.84 5.32 13.84
CA ASP A 397 15.58 6.13 12.86
C ASP A 397 14.55 6.97 12.09
N ALA A 398 14.34 8.20 12.56
CA ALA A 398 13.35 9.13 12.02
C ALA A 398 14.01 10.31 11.31
N ASN A 399 13.49 10.68 10.12
CA ASN A 399 13.98 11.82 9.34
C ASN A 399 12.81 12.50 8.62
N GLY A 400 12.64 13.81 8.84
CA GLY A 400 11.67 14.64 8.13
C GLY A 400 11.95 14.73 6.64
N ASN A 401 13.20 14.95 6.26
CA ASN A 401 13.76 15.16 4.92
C ASN A 401 13.52 16.57 4.35
N MET A 402 12.43 16.90 3.70
CA MET A 402 12.16 18.21 3.08
C MET A 402 10.85 18.80 3.55
N GLY A 403 10.89 19.97 4.13
CA GLY A 403 9.76 20.73 4.66
C GLY A 403 9.96 21.13 6.11
N HIS A 404 8.94 21.73 6.70
CA HIS A 404 8.98 22.13 8.11
C HIS A 404 8.41 20.99 8.96
N ASP A 405 9.30 20.13 9.42
CA ASP A 405 8.92 18.87 10.04
C ASP A 405 8.86 18.97 11.57
N THR A 406 8.05 18.14 12.17
CA THR A 406 8.04 17.89 13.61
C THR A 406 8.32 16.41 13.85
N VAL A 407 9.47 16.11 14.46
CA VAL A 407 9.90 14.73 14.72
C VAL A 407 10.10 14.53 16.21
N ALA A 408 9.45 13.49 16.78
CA ALA A 408 9.62 13.05 18.15
C ALA A 408 9.91 11.55 18.17
N THR A 409 11.08 11.13 18.64
CA THR A 409 11.49 9.73 18.53
C THR A 409 11.02 8.88 19.72
N GLY A 410 10.90 9.44 20.92
CA GLY A 410 10.24 8.79 22.05
C GLY A 410 11.18 8.12 23.05
N GLU A 411 10.92 6.83 23.41
CA GLU A 411 11.81 6.08 24.31
C GLU A 411 12.80 5.27 23.48
N GLY A 412 14.09 5.43 23.69
CA GLY A 412 15.12 4.65 22.98
C GLY A 412 16.44 5.41 22.91
N ASP A 413 17.45 4.81 22.33
CA ASP A 413 18.66 5.52 21.92
C ASP A 413 18.52 5.79 20.41
N ASP A 414 17.99 6.94 20.00
CA ASP A 414 17.37 7.21 18.71
C ASP A 414 18.21 8.07 17.76
N PHE A 415 17.87 8.02 16.46
CA PHE A 415 18.28 9.00 15.46
C PHE A 415 17.07 9.87 15.07
N CYS A 416 17.13 11.17 15.43
CA CYS A 416 16.14 12.19 15.16
C CYS A 416 16.73 13.23 14.22
N VAL A 417 16.30 13.27 12.96
CA VAL A 417 16.89 14.13 11.93
C VAL A 417 15.82 14.98 11.28
N GLY A 418 16.05 16.30 11.16
CA GLY A 418 15.14 17.22 10.47
C GLY A 418 15.27 17.12 8.96
N GLY A 419 16.35 17.69 8.46
CA GLY A 419 16.65 17.61 7.04
C GLY A 419 16.84 18.95 6.38
N LYS A 420 15.90 19.44 5.61
CA LYS A 420 15.92 20.77 5.00
C LYS A 420 14.73 21.57 5.49
N ASP A 421 14.92 22.91 5.48
CA ASP A 421 13.97 23.87 5.98
C ASP A 421 13.91 23.84 7.52
N ASN A 422 12.99 24.54 8.17
CA ASN A 422 13.07 24.77 9.61
C ASN A 422 12.28 23.71 10.38
N ASP A 423 12.95 22.89 11.15
CA ASP A 423 12.42 21.72 11.81
C ASP A 423 12.29 21.86 13.33
N VAL A 424 11.43 21.03 13.93
CA VAL A 424 11.27 20.90 15.38
C VAL A 424 11.51 19.44 15.79
N LEU A 425 12.58 19.20 16.55
CA LEU A 425 13.07 17.86 16.84
C LEU A 425 13.11 17.58 18.34
N PHE A 426 12.66 16.38 18.72
CA PHE A 426 12.68 15.88 20.09
C PHE A 426 13.26 14.47 20.11
N GLY A 427 14.37 14.26 20.85
CA GLY A 427 14.90 12.92 21.16
C GLY A 427 14.06 12.21 22.21
N ASP A 428 13.56 12.97 23.19
CA ASP A 428 12.77 12.54 24.35
C ASP A 428 13.55 11.70 25.37
N ASP A 429 13.27 10.41 25.59
CA ASP A 429 13.92 9.57 26.60
C ASP A 429 14.96 8.63 25.97
N GLY A 430 16.22 8.83 26.18
CA GLY A 430 17.29 7.97 25.66
C GLY A 430 18.64 8.67 25.56
N ASN A 431 19.61 8.04 24.91
CA ASN A 431 20.85 8.73 24.56
C ASN A 431 20.82 8.98 23.05
N ASP A 432 20.28 10.12 22.67
CA ASP A 432 19.82 10.39 21.32
C ASP A 432 20.83 11.13 20.46
N PHE A 433 20.70 10.96 19.17
CA PHE A 433 21.36 11.77 18.17
C PHE A 433 20.31 12.65 17.46
N VAL A 434 20.30 13.94 17.81
CA VAL A 434 19.34 14.92 17.26
C VAL A 434 20.08 15.88 16.34
N TYR A 435 19.66 15.97 15.07
CA TYR A 435 20.34 16.76 14.06
C TYR A 435 19.39 17.54 13.13
N GLY A 436 19.42 18.89 13.23
CA GLY A 436 18.61 19.78 12.40
C GLY A 436 18.96 19.71 10.91
N ASN A 437 20.24 19.79 10.56
CA ASN A 437 20.80 19.81 9.21
C ASN A 437 20.79 21.20 8.53
N LEU A 438 19.82 21.53 7.73
CA LEU A 438 19.72 22.78 6.96
C LEU A 438 18.41 23.49 7.31
N GLY A 439 18.50 24.64 7.92
CA GLY A 439 17.36 25.44 8.32
C GLY A 439 17.61 26.16 9.64
N ASP A 440 16.69 26.97 10.08
CA ASP A 440 16.71 27.51 11.44
C ASP A 440 15.90 26.54 12.32
N ASP A 441 16.60 25.62 12.98
CA ASP A 441 16.03 24.46 13.62
C ASP A 441 15.83 24.62 15.14
N SER A 442 14.89 23.87 15.71
CA SER A 442 14.69 23.73 17.15
C SER A 442 14.91 22.28 17.57
N CYS A 443 16.04 22.00 18.21
CA CYS A 443 16.44 20.64 18.58
C CYS A 443 16.48 20.48 20.10
N ASN A 444 15.86 19.43 20.61
CA ASN A 444 15.87 19.08 22.04
C ASN A 444 16.29 17.60 22.21
N GLY A 445 17.38 17.35 22.94
CA GLY A 445 17.84 16.00 23.28
C GLY A 445 16.82 15.29 24.17
N GLY A 446 16.53 15.87 25.33
CA GLY A 446 15.53 15.33 26.25
C GLY A 446 16.13 14.79 27.55
N ASN A 447 15.85 13.55 27.90
CA ASN A 447 16.45 12.88 29.05
C ASN A 447 17.48 11.86 28.59
N GLY A 448 18.72 12.00 28.98
CA GLY A 448 19.79 11.04 28.64
C GLY A 448 21.07 11.75 28.34
N ASN A 449 22.04 11.07 27.73
CA ASN A 449 23.28 11.73 27.33
C ASN A 449 23.27 11.89 25.82
N ASP A 450 22.83 13.05 25.38
CA ASP A 450 22.45 13.29 24.01
C ASP A 450 23.58 13.95 23.18
N THR A 451 23.47 13.75 21.87
CA THR A 451 24.26 14.51 20.90
C THR A 451 23.31 15.37 20.08
N VAL A 452 23.28 16.68 20.36
CA VAL A 452 22.39 17.64 19.72
C VAL A 452 23.20 18.55 18.80
N ARG A 453 22.84 18.59 17.53
CA ARG A 453 23.49 19.41 16.51
C ARG A 453 22.48 20.22 15.71
N GLY A 454 22.76 21.51 15.52
CA GLY A 454 21.94 22.38 14.68
C GLY A 454 22.17 22.13 13.20
N GLY A 455 23.36 22.43 12.74
CA GLY A 455 23.72 22.21 11.33
C GLY A 455 24.06 23.51 10.62
N GLN A 456 23.30 23.91 9.64
CA GLN A 456 23.46 25.22 8.98
C GLN A 456 22.18 26.03 9.19
N GLY A 457 22.26 27.16 9.83
CA GLY A 457 21.14 28.04 10.11
C GLY A 457 21.33 28.82 11.40
N THR A 458 20.27 29.36 11.92
CA THR A 458 20.24 30.00 13.24
C THR A 458 19.41 29.12 14.16
N ASP A 459 20.08 28.24 14.86
CA ASP A 459 19.47 27.14 15.56
C ASP A 459 19.20 27.42 17.04
N THR A 460 18.21 26.76 17.61
CA THR A 460 17.92 26.76 19.04
C THR A 460 18.04 25.32 19.57
N LEU A 461 19.05 25.10 20.43
CA LEU A 461 19.42 23.75 20.86
C LEU A 461 19.30 23.61 22.38
N SER A 462 18.81 22.45 22.80
CA SER A 462 18.78 22.06 24.21
C SER A 462 19.30 20.62 24.35
N GLY A 463 20.29 20.41 25.21
CA GLY A 463 20.72 19.07 25.64
C GLY A 463 19.60 18.39 26.43
N GLY A 464 19.24 19.00 27.56
CA GLY A 464 18.18 18.52 28.43
C GLY A 464 18.65 18.04 29.78
N ALA A 465 18.43 16.79 30.12
CA ALA A 465 18.90 16.22 31.38
C ALA A 465 19.87 15.07 31.11
N GLY A 466 21.10 15.22 31.48
CA GLY A 466 22.19 14.25 31.29
C GLY A 466 23.52 14.93 31.03
N ASN A 467 24.46 14.22 30.44
CA ASN A 467 25.73 14.84 30.06
C ASN A 467 25.79 14.92 28.53
N ASP A 468 25.45 16.08 28.03
CA ASP A 468 25.13 16.28 26.65
C ASP A 468 26.26 16.85 25.82
N PHE A 469 26.29 16.55 24.54
CA PHE A 469 27.13 17.21 23.55
C PHE A 469 26.25 18.10 22.67
N VAL A 470 26.46 19.44 22.77
CA VAL A 470 25.65 20.44 22.05
C VAL A 470 26.53 21.23 21.09
N SER A 471 26.18 21.23 19.79
CA SER A 471 26.92 21.96 18.74
C SER A 471 25.94 22.70 17.82
N GLY A 472 26.10 24.02 17.70
CA GLY A 472 25.35 24.82 16.72
C GLY A 472 25.78 24.52 15.28
N ASP A 473 27.05 24.15 15.12
CA ASP A 473 27.74 23.96 13.85
C ASP A 473 27.92 25.25 13.08
N ARG A 474 27.13 25.64 12.11
CA ARG A 474 27.29 26.87 11.33
C ARG A 474 26.08 27.77 11.44
N GLY A 475 26.29 28.94 11.99
CA GLY A 475 25.27 29.96 12.15
C GLY A 475 25.46 30.75 13.44
N ASP A 476 24.50 31.60 13.74
CA ASP A 476 24.48 32.31 15.01
C ASP A 476 23.48 31.61 15.94
N ASP A 477 23.97 30.66 16.74
CA ASP A 477 23.12 29.67 17.40
C ASP A 477 22.88 30.00 18.89
N THR A 478 21.79 29.48 19.43
CA THR A 478 21.43 29.58 20.85
C THR A 478 21.39 28.18 21.47
N MET A 479 22.24 27.96 22.48
CA MET A 479 22.44 26.66 23.10
C MET A 479 22.13 26.69 24.60
N THR A 480 21.52 25.64 25.11
CA THR A 480 21.39 25.30 26.52
C THR A 480 21.86 23.86 26.74
N GLY A 481 22.66 23.62 27.77
CA GLY A 481 23.04 22.25 28.16
C GLY A 481 21.95 21.58 28.96
N GLY A 482 21.42 22.27 29.95
CA GLY A 482 20.44 21.76 30.88
C GLY A 482 21.06 21.26 32.19
N ALA A 483 20.65 20.05 32.61
CA ALA A 483 21.12 19.48 33.87
C ALA A 483 22.17 18.39 33.62
N GLY A 484 23.39 18.60 34.07
CA GLY A 484 24.49 17.65 33.95
C GLY A 484 25.81 18.30 33.57
N ALA A 485 26.76 17.50 33.13
CA ALA A 485 28.07 17.98 32.74
C ALA A 485 28.21 18.04 31.22
N ASP A 486 27.88 19.18 30.64
CA ASP A 486 27.66 19.35 29.21
C ASP A 486 28.91 19.81 28.46
N ILE A 487 28.98 19.44 27.20
CA ILE A 487 30.03 19.87 26.29
C ILE A 487 29.44 20.72 25.18
N PHE A 488 29.75 22.02 25.19
CA PHE A 488 29.41 22.93 24.11
C PHE A 488 30.50 22.95 23.07
N HIS A 489 30.23 22.54 21.87
CA HIS A 489 31.20 22.48 20.78
C HIS A 489 31.05 23.69 19.85
N SER A 490 32.18 24.23 19.37
CA SER A 490 32.20 25.25 18.33
C SER A 490 33.47 25.17 17.49
N SER A 491 33.38 25.59 16.25
CA SER A 491 34.44 25.61 15.25
C SER A 491 34.83 27.03 14.85
N SER A 492 35.89 27.18 14.08
CA SER A 492 36.39 28.51 13.66
C SER A 492 35.49 29.21 12.61
N ASP A 493 34.49 28.54 12.06
CA ASP A 493 33.51 29.04 11.08
C ASP A 493 32.04 28.87 11.55
N ALA A 494 31.87 28.65 12.86
CA ALA A 494 30.55 28.43 13.45
C ALA A 494 29.65 29.67 13.43
N GLY A 495 30.18 30.88 13.57
CA GLY A 495 29.41 32.12 13.72
C GLY A 495 29.48 32.67 15.15
N ILE A 496 28.38 33.20 15.66
CA ILE A 496 28.28 33.73 17.03
C ILE A 496 27.30 32.89 17.84
N ASP A 497 27.85 31.95 18.58
CA ASP A 497 27.04 31.03 19.38
C ASP A 497 26.85 31.57 20.80
N ARG A 498 25.67 31.39 21.36
CA ARG A 498 25.32 31.84 22.71
C ARG A 498 24.93 30.66 23.59
N VAL A 499 25.70 30.41 24.63
CA VAL A 499 25.38 29.44 25.68
C VAL A 499 24.70 30.20 26.83
N LEU A 500 23.45 29.83 27.12
CA LEU A 500 22.58 30.59 28.02
C LEU A 500 22.68 30.16 29.48
N ASP A 501 23.02 28.92 29.77
CA ASP A 501 22.94 28.28 31.09
C ASP A 501 24.25 27.65 31.57
N PHE A 502 25.36 27.94 30.95
CA PHE A 502 26.69 27.37 31.27
C PHE A 502 26.97 27.33 32.79
N SER A 503 27.16 26.14 33.35
CA SER A 503 27.34 25.92 34.79
C SER A 503 28.63 25.17 35.11
N LEU A 504 29.57 25.87 35.71
CA LEU A 504 30.80 25.25 36.24
C LEU A 504 30.51 24.26 37.39
N ALA A 505 29.40 24.46 38.11
CA ALA A 505 29.04 23.62 39.25
C ALA A 505 28.57 22.23 38.78
N ASP A 506 27.95 22.16 37.63
CA ASP A 506 27.51 20.94 37.02
C ASP A 506 28.61 20.27 36.19
N GLY A 507 29.63 21.01 35.80
CA GLY A 507 30.83 20.47 35.16
C GLY A 507 30.97 20.80 33.67
N ASP A 508 30.25 21.81 33.22
CA ASP A 508 30.20 22.19 31.80
C ASP A 508 31.57 22.64 31.26
N ARG A 509 31.75 22.37 29.98
CA ARG A 509 32.99 22.64 29.27
C ARG A 509 32.71 23.10 27.83
N VAL A 510 33.68 23.85 27.28
CA VAL A 510 33.69 24.24 25.87
C VAL A 510 34.77 23.46 25.14
N LEU A 511 34.37 22.74 24.09
CA LEU A 511 35.27 22.04 23.18
C LEU A 511 35.43 22.84 21.88
N LEU A 512 36.66 23.07 21.47
CA LEU A 512 36.98 23.68 20.18
C LEU A 512 37.68 22.68 19.28
N ASP A 513 37.54 22.86 18.00
CA ASP A 513 38.22 22.01 17.00
C ASP A 513 39.74 21.96 17.22
N PRO A 514 40.41 20.84 16.95
CA PRO A 514 41.83 20.66 17.13
C PRO A 514 42.66 21.73 16.39
N GLY A 515 43.55 22.39 17.11
CA GLY A 515 44.42 23.42 16.56
C GLY A 515 43.78 24.81 16.42
N THR A 516 42.55 25.01 16.88
CA THR A 516 41.89 26.32 16.91
C THR A 516 42.61 27.28 17.83
N THR A 517 42.97 28.45 17.32
CA THR A 517 43.53 29.54 18.14
C THR A 517 42.41 30.44 18.62
N PHE A 518 42.39 30.73 19.90
CA PHE A 518 41.35 31.55 20.51
C PHE A 518 41.91 32.53 21.56
N THR A 519 41.12 33.54 21.87
CA THR A 519 41.35 34.46 22.99
C THR A 519 40.08 34.53 23.84
N VAL A 520 40.24 34.71 25.15
CA VAL A 520 39.10 34.84 26.06
C VAL A 520 39.06 36.28 26.59
N MET A 521 37.90 36.91 26.58
CA MET A 521 37.70 38.26 27.04
C MET A 521 36.39 38.44 27.80
N GLN A 522 36.34 39.39 28.72
CA GLN A 522 35.12 39.78 29.41
C GLN A 522 34.46 40.96 28.70
N VAL A 523 33.17 40.83 28.36
CA VAL A 523 32.37 41.92 27.78
C VAL A 523 31.07 42.05 28.57
N GLY A 524 30.97 43.11 29.36
CA GLY A 524 29.83 43.24 30.27
C GLY A 524 29.75 42.13 31.31
N GLY A 525 28.65 41.39 31.34
CA GLY A 525 28.47 40.23 32.21
C GLY A 525 28.96 38.92 31.60
N ASP A 526 29.30 38.90 30.31
CA ASP A 526 29.53 37.69 29.53
C ASP A 526 31.02 37.42 29.28
N THR A 527 31.39 36.15 29.23
CA THR A 527 32.68 35.70 28.73
C THR A 527 32.61 35.39 27.26
N ILE A 528 33.48 35.98 26.46
CA ILE A 528 33.58 35.72 25.01
C ILE A 528 34.83 34.91 24.71
N ILE A 529 34.67 33.78 24.05
CA ILE A 529 35.73 32.98 23.47
C ILE A 529 35.80 33.34 21.99
N GLN A 530 36.78 34.16 21.61
CA GLN A 530 36.96 34.68 20.26
C GLN A 530 37.89 33.76 19.46
N MET A 531 37.42 33.22 18.38
CA MET A 531 38.18 32.53 17.33
C MET A 531 38.37 33.44 16.11
N SER A 532 38.97 32.95 15.02
CA SER A 532 39.28 33.80 13.86
C SER A 532 38.03 34.42 13.22
N ASN A 533 36.96 33.63 12.99
CA ASN A 533 35.70 34.05 12.36
C ASN A 533 34.46 33.69 13.18
N ALA A 534 34.62 33.14 14.38
CA ALA A 534 33.55 32.69 15.22
C ALA A 534 33.71 33.12 16.68
N GLN A 535 32.63 33.09 17.43
CA GLN A 535 32.62 33.43 18.86
C GLN A 535 31.71 32.44 19.62
N VAL A 536 32.14 32.06 20.82
CA VAL A 536 31.23 31.48 21.81
C VAL A 536 31.03 32.50 22.93
N VAL A 537 29.79 32.85 23.21
CA VAL A 537 29.36 33.76 24.25
C VAL A 537 28.78 33.00 25.42
N LEU A 538 29.49 32.90 26.53
CA LEU A 538 28.96 32.33 27.77
C LEU A 538 28.21 33.44 28.53
N VAL A 539 26.89 33.41 28.45
CA VAL A 539 26.02 34.48 28.95
C VAL A 539 26.02 34.52 30.49
N GLY A 540 26.28 35.66 31.07
CA GLY A 540 26.31 35.87 32.53
C GLY A 540 27.49 35.24 33.27
N ILE A 541 28.47 34.67 32.57
CA ILE A 541 29.62 34.01 33.18
C ILE A 541 30.80 34.96 33.25
N SER A 542 31.39 35.06 34.46
CA SER A 542 32.63 35.85 34.65
C SER A 542 33.85 35.07 34.17
N MET A 543 34.66 35.67 33.30
CA MET A 543 35.92 35.08 32.84
C MET A 543 36.84 34.67 34.00
N SER A 544 36.83 35.43 35.12
CA SER A 544 37.65 35.13 36.29
C SER A 544 37.18 33.88 37.05
N SER A 545 36.00 33.38 36.80
CA SER A 545 35.48 32.14 37.42
C SER A 545 35.89 30.88 36.65
N LEU A 546 36.40 31.00 35.42
CA LEU A 546 36.72 29.85 34.56
C LEU A 546 38.06 29.20 34.98
N PRO A 547 38.05 27.93 35.46
CA PRO A 547 39.26 27.16 35.71
C PRO A 547 40.07 26.88 34.45
N VAL A 548 41.34 26.59 34.60
CA VAL A 548 42.17 26.06 33.50
C VAL A 548 41.62 24.72 33.06
N GLY A 549 41.38 24.56 31.76
CA GLY A 549 40.83 23.33 31.18
C GLY A 549 39.29 23.32 30.98
N THR A 550 38.58 24.41 31.36
CA THR A 550 37.17 24.60 30.99
C THR A 550 36.99 24.70 29.47
N ILE A 551 37.93 25.37 28.80
CA ILE A 551 38.01 25.46 27.34
C ILE A 551 39.16 24.56 26.90
N PHE A 552 38.90 23.63 26.03
CA PHE A 552 39.90 22.69 25.53
C PHE A 552 39.72 22.41 24.03
N GLY A 553 40.79 21.99 23.37
CA GLY A 553 40.78 21.49 22.01
C GLY A 553 41.09 20.01 22.05
N ALA A 554 40.41 19.23 21.25
CA ALA A 554 40.60 17.79 21.18
C ALA A 554 41.90 17.42 20.44
#